data_60c8d927690b7d1448d0f981b167bc04
#
_entry.id   60c8d927690b7d1448d0f981b167bc04
#
_cell.length_a   1.000
_cell.length_b   1.000
_cell.length_c   1.000
_cell.angle_alpha   90.00
_cell.angle_beta   90.00
_cell.angle_gamma   90.00
#
_symmetry.space_group_name_H-M   'P 1'
#
loop_
_entity.id
_entity.type
_entity.pdbx_description
1 polymer ?
#
loop_
_entity_poly.entity_id
_entity_poly.type
_entity_poly.pdbx_seq_one_letter_code
_entity_poly.pdbx_strand_id
1 'polypeptide(L)'
;MNNEGLMILGLLTPLFAAFGSYCFKNNVNVRDSFGVLGGIVTFLISLIIFNGLQADEQYVLKLFTLFDGVDFLFNITPLGSIFSLVASSLWILASIYTVGYMRGAAEENQTRFVIFYSIAIHAALAIAWSGNLLMLFIFYEILTFSTFPLVGHKQNSESQAAGRVYLSILVGTSLVLFLPAIFWIWFETGSLNFTSGGILDGKFPTEHLIFLIAMLVFGIGKAAIMPIHRWLPAAMVAPTPVSALLHAVAVVKAGVFSFLMVVVYIIGPDYLLQSKASNWLVWLSSFTILTASIIAISKDDLKARLAYSTISQLSYIILGAALATTFALKGASFH
;
A
#
# COMPACT_ATOMS: atom_id res chain seq x y z
N MET A 1 0.04 -28.79 0.98
CA MET A 1 0.40 -27.88 -0.13
C MET A 1 1.75 -27.31 0.25
N ASN A 2 2.69 -27.19 -0.69
CA ASN A 2 3.99 -26.58 -0.39
C ASN A 2 3.82 -25.06 -0.21
N ASN A 3 4.79 -24.40 0.43
CA ASN A 3 4.71 -22.97 0.74
C ASN A 3 4.57 -22.09 -0.52
N GLU A 4 5.24 -22.46 -1.62
CA GLU A 4 5.11 -21.76 -2.91
C GLU A 4 3.68 -21.86 -3.48
N GLY A 5 3.07 -23.06 -3.44
CA GLY A 5 1.69 -23.25 -3.91
C GLY A 5 0.68 -22.44 -3.09
N LEU A 6 0.92 -22.29 -1.76
CA LEU A 6 0.09 -21.47 -0.89
C LEU A 6 0.20 -19.99 -1.26
N MET A 7 1.43 -19.51 -1.53
CA MET A 7 1.66 -18.13 -1.99
C MET A 7 0.99 -17.85 -3.34
N ILE A 8 1.14 -18.76 -4.31
CA ILE A 8 0.50 -18.63 -5.63
C ILE A 8 -1.02 -18.55 -5.48
N LEU A 9 -1.61 -19.44 -4.68
CA LEU A 9 -3.04 -19.45 -4.44
C LEU A 9 -3.51 -18.14 -3.79
N GLY A 10 -2.78 -17.64 -2.79
CA GLY A 10 -3.09 -16.37 -2.12
C GLY A 10 -3.06 -15.18 -3.05
N LEU A 11 -2.05 -15.09 -3.92
CA LEU A 11 -1.94 -14.02 -4.92
C LEU A 11 -3.02 -14.12 -5.99
N LEU A 12 -3.36 -15.32 -6.45
CA LEU A 12 -4.33 -15.51 -7.52
C LEU A 12 -5.79 -15.42 -7.05
N THR A 13 -6.09 -15.67 -5.78
CA THR A 13 -7.45 -15.66 -5.26
C THR A 13 -8.21 -14.35 -5.56
N PRO A 14 -7.67 -13.14 -5.35
CA PRO A 14 -8.38 -11.91 -5.70
C PRO A 14 -8.58 -11.75 -7.22
N LEU A 15 -7.66 -12.26 -8.04
CA LEU A 15 -7.81 -12.25 -9.50
C LEU A 15 -8.90 -13.22 -9.95
N PHE A 16 -9.02 -14.39 -9.30
CA PHE A 16 -10.13 -15.32 -9.55
C PHE A 16 -11.47 -14.71 -9.12
N ALA A 17 -11.50 -13.95 -8.01
CA ALA A 17 -12.69 -13.22 -7.61
C ALA A 17 -13.08 -12.14 -8.67
N ALA A 18 -12.12 -11.41 -9.21
CA ALA A 18 -12.35 -10.45 -10.30
C ALA A 18 -12.88 -11.13 -11.56
N PHE A 19 -12.25 -12.23 -11.98
CA PHE A 19 -12.64 -12.99 -13.15
C PHE A 19 -14.02 -13.63 -13.00
N GLY A 20 -14.30 -14.26 -11.86
CA GLY A 20 -15.61 -14.83 -11.55
C GLY A 20 -16.72 -13.78 -11.55
N SER A 21 -16.45 -12.60 -10.96
CA SER A 21 -17.39 -11.47 -11.01
C SER A 21 -17.67 -10.97 -12.43
N TYR A 22 -16.69 -11.04 -13.33
CA TYR A 22 -16.88 -10.73 -14.74
C TYR A 22 -17.73 -11.78 -15.45
N CYS A 23 -17.42 -13.07 -15.27
CA CYS A 23 -18.16 -14.17 -15.91
C CYS A 23 -19.65 -14.20 -15.49
N PHE A 24 -19.92 -13.91 -14.22
CA PHE A 24 -21.28 -13.94 -13.67
C PHE A 24 -21.92 -12.55 -13.57
N LYS A 25 -21.53 -11.60 -14.43
CA LYS A 25 -22.05 -10.22 -14.41
C LYS A 25 -23.58 -10.09 -14.46
N ASN A 26 -24.26 -11.04 -15.08
CA ASN A 26 -25.71 -11.05 -15.23
C ASN A 26 -26.45 -11.59 -13.98
N ASN A 27 -25.76 -12.31 -13.10
CA ASN A 27 -26.31 -12.81 -11.84
C ASN A 27 -25.69 -12.06 -10.66
N VAL A 28 -26.38 -11.02 -10.21
CA VAL A 28 -25.89 -10.07 -9.21
C VAL A 28 -25.46 -10.77 -7.92
N ASN A 29 -26.21 -11.80 -7.47
CA ASN A 29 -25.89 -12.52 -6.23
C ASN A 29 -24.62 -13.35 -6.36
N VAL A 30 -24.46 -14.06 -7.47
CA VAL A 30 -23.26 -14.87 -7.74
C VAL A 30 -22.04 -13.95 -7.94
N ARG A 31 -22.20 -12.88 -8.72
CA ARG A 31 -21.15 -11.88 -8.93
C ARG A 31 -20.59 -11.34 -7.61
N ASP A 32 -21.48 -10.92 -6.71
CA ASP A 32 -21.09 -10.27 -5.45
C ASP A 32 -20.53 -11.28 -4.44
N SER A 33 -20.95 -12.55 -4.50
CA SER A 33 -20.39 -13.60 -3.63
C SER A 33 -18.93 -13.91 -3.92
N PHE A 34 -18.42 -13.69 -5.14
CA PHE A 34 -17.00 -13.87 -5.45
C PHE A 34 -16.08 -12.94 -4.63
N GLY A 35 -16.50 -11.69 -4.39
CA GLY A 35 -15.75 -10.77 -3.55
C GLY A 35 -15.64 -11.23 -2.09
N VAL A 36 -16.76 -11.69 -1.52
CA VAL A 36 -16.80 -12.17 -0.14
C VAL A 36 -16.03 -13.49 0.01
N LEU A 37 -16.27 -14.47 -0.88
CA LEU A 37 -15.57 -15.76 -0.85
C LEU A 37 -14.07 -15.60 -1.10
N GLY A 38 -13.69 -14.74 -2.05
CA GLY A 38 -12.30 -14.38 -2.29
C GLY A 38 -11.63 -13.81 -1.04
N GLY A 39 -12.33 -12.93 -0.32
CA GLY A 39 -11.87 -12.38 0.95
C GLY A 39 -11.65 -13.46 2.02
N ILE A 40 -12.61 -14.37 2.19
CA ILE A 40 -12.51 -15.48 3.15
C ILE A 40 -11.32 -16.40 2.83
N VAL A 41 -11.19 -16.82 1.56
CA VAL A 41 -10.10 -17.70 1.14
C VAL A 41 -8.74 -17.01 1.34
N THR A 42 -8.60 -15.74 0.93
CA THR A 42 -7.37 -14.97 1.11
C THR A 42 -7.02 -14.79 2.60
N PHE A 43 -8.02 -14.54 3.44
CA PHE A 43 -7.82 -14.44 4.90
C PHE A 43 -7.31 -15.75 5.49
N LEU A 44 -7.92 -16.88 5.14
CA LEU A 44 -7.47 -18.19 5.61
C LEU A 44 -6.04 -18.50 5.18
N ILE A 45 -5.68 -18.20 3.92
CA ILE A 45 -4.31 -18.34 3.43
C ILE A 45 -3.35 -17.43 4.21
N SER A 46 -3.69 -16.16 4.40
CA SER A 46 -2.87 -15.21 5.17
C SER A 46 -2.68 -15.65 6.62
N LEU A 47 -3.72 -16.27 7.24
CA LEU A 47 -3.65 -16.81 8.58
C LEU A 47 -2.71 -18.02 8.67
N ILE A 48 -2.77 -18.92 7.70
CA ILE A 48 -1.84 -20.08 7.61
C ILE A 48 -0.40 -19.59 7.47
N ILE A 49 -0.15 -18.64 6.57
CA ILE A 49 1.18 -18.05 6.37
C ILE A 49 1.67 -17.35 7.64
N PHE A 50 0.83 -16.58 8.30
CA PHE A 50 1.17 -15.91 9.55
C PHE A 50 1.58 -16.90 10.65
N ASN A 51 0.84 -17.99 10.82
CA ASN A 51 1.18 -19.04 11.79
C ASN A 51 2.45 -19.79 11.40
N GLY A 52 2.66 -20.08 10.12
CA GLY A 52 3.87 -20.73 9.63
C GLY A 52 5.13 -19.87 9.84
N LEU A 53 5.05 -18.56 9.62
CA LEU A 53 6.16 -17.64 9.92
C LEU A 53 6.50 -17.60 11.42
N GLN A 54 5.50 -17.76 12.32
CA GLN A 54 5.76 -17.89 13.77
C GLN A 54 6.43 -19.21 14.14
N ALA A 55 6.30 -20.23 13.29
CA ALA A 55 6.97 -21.52 13.41
C ALA A 55 8.32 -21.58 12.63
N ASP A 56 8.88 -20.42 12.30
CA ASP A 56 10.13 -20.25 11.55
C ASP A 56 10.11 -20.81 10.10
N GLU A 57 8.91 -21.04 9.54
CA GLU A 57 8.79 -21.39 8.13
C GLU A 57 9.12 -20.20 7.23
N GLN A 58 9.72 -20.46 6.07
CA GLN A 58 10.01 -19.44 5.07
C GLN A 58 9.04 -19.55 3.90
N TYR A 59 8.55 -18.40 3.45
CA TYR A 59 7.65 -18.26 2.31
C TYR A 59 8.33 -17.42 1.24
N VAL A 60 9.00 -18.13 0.31
CA VAL A 60 9.77 -17.51 -0.79
C VAL A 60 9.28 -18.11 -2.10
N LEU A 61 9.00 -17.27 -3.09
CA LEU A 61 8.59 -17.65 -4.43
C LEU A 61 9.38 -16.82 -5.44
N LYS A 62 10.36 -17.42 -6.08
CA LYS A 62 11.12 -16.83 -7.18
C LYS A 62 10.56 -17.34 -8.49
N LEU A 63 10.12 -16.44 -9.39
CA LEU A 63 9.59 -16.80 -10.70
C LEU A 63 10.69 -16.76 -11.78
N PHE A 64 11.40 -15.66 -11.92
CA PHE A 64 12.48 -15.48 -12.89
C PHE A 64 13.40 -14.32 -12.48
N THR A 65 14.56 -14.21 -13.11
CA THR A 65 15.47 -13.07 -12.92
C THR A 65 15.17 -12.01 -13.97
N LEU A 66 14.98 -10.76 -13.51
CA LEU A 66 14.71 -9.60 -14.37
C LEU A 66 16.01 -9.08 -15.00
N PHE A 67 17.00 -8.83 -14.14
CA PHE A 67 18.36 -8.43 -14.50
C PHE A 67 19.30 -8.73 -13.33
N ASP A 68 20.61 -8.54 -13.51
CA ASP A 68 21.61 -8.92 -12.52
C ASP A 68 21.32 -8.31 -11.13
N GLY A 69 21.20 -9.19 -10.15
CA GLY A 69 20.92 -8.83 -8.75
C GLY A 69 19.45 -8.54 -8.44
N VAL A 70 18.52 -8.64 -9.42
CA VAL A 70 17.09 -8.37 -9.21
C VAL A 70 16.23 -9.46 -9.82
N ASP A 71 15.52 -10.16 -8.96
CA ASP A 71 14.61 -11.24 -9.30
C ASP A 71 13.14 -10.79 -9.24
N PHE A 72 12.28 -11.45 -10.02
CA PHE A 72 10.84 -11.42 -9.79
C PHE A 72 10.54 -12.35 -8.61
N LEU A 73 10.63 -11.74 -7.40
CA LEU A 73 10.71 -12.46 -6.15
C LEU A 73 9.61 -11.98 -5.19
N PHE A 74 8.86 -12.93 -4.65
CA PHE A 74 8.05 -12.73 -3.45
C PHE A 74 8.74 -13.39 -2.27
N ASN A 75 8.81 -12.67 -1.15
CA ASN A 75 9.37 -13.14 0.11
C ASN A 75 8.58 -12.51 1.26
N ILE A 76 7.81 -13.31 1.95
CA ILE A 76 6.88 -12.79 2.96
C ILE A 76 7.65 -12.50 4.25
N THR A 77 7.78 -11.21 4.54
CA THR A 77 8.37 -10.73 5.81
C THR A 77 7.32 -10.76 6.94
N PRO A 78 7.75 -10.74 8.22
CA PRO A 78 6.82 -10.61 9.35
C PRO A 78 5.89 -9.41 9.22
N LEU A 79 6.41 -8.25 8.77
CA LEU A 79 5.61 -7.05 8.54
C LEU A 79 4.59 -7.26 7.41
N GLY A 80 5.00 -7.91 6.31
CA GLY A 80 4.13 -8.26 5.19
C GLY A 80 3.03 -9.24 5.56
N SER A 81 3.30 -10.19 6.45
CA SER A 81 2.29 -11.16 6.92
C SER A 81 1.20 -10.49 7.77
N ILE A 82 1.57 -9.57 8.66
CA ILE A 82 0.62 -8.77 9.45
C ILE A 82 -0.24 -7.91 8.52
N PHE A 83 0.39 -7.23 7.56
CA PHE A 83 -0.34 -6.39 6.60
C PHE A 83 -1.35 -7.22 5.79
N SER A 84 -0.95 -8.37 5.26
CA SER A 84 -1.83 -9.23 4.46
C SER A 84 -2.99 -9.80 5.28
N LEU A 85 -2.76 -10.14 6.54
CA LEU A 85 -3.80 -10.63 7.46
C LEU A 85 -4.86 -9.54 7.72
N VAL A 86 -4.43 -8.31 8.02
CA VAL A 86 -5.33 -7.17 8.24
C VAL A 86 -6.07 -6.81 6.95
N ALA A 87 -5.37 -6.69 5.82
CA ALA A 87 -5.98 -6.32 4.55
C ALA A 87 -7.03 -7.35 4.09
N SER A 88 -6.75 -8.65 4.23
CA SER A 88 -7.70 -9.70 3.84
C SER A 88 -8.92 -9.77 4.77
N SER A 89 -8.74 -9.59 6.08
CA SER A 89 -9.87 -9.54 7.02
C SER A 89 -10.80 -8.35 6.75
N LEU A 90 -10.21 -7.18 6.50
CA LEU A 90 -10.98 -5.99 6.15
C LEU A 90 -11.65 -6.11 4.77
N TRP A 91 -11.07 -6.85 3.84
CA TRP A 91 -11.69 -7.10 2.54
C TRP A 91 -13.02 -7.85 2.65
N ILE A 92 -13.15 -8.82 3.54
CA ILE A 92 -14.42 -9.53 3.80
C ILE A 92 -15.49 -8.52 4.20
N LEU A 93 -15.21 -7.72 5.24
CA LEU A 93 -16.16 -6.73 5.76
C LEU A 93 -16.51 -5.67 4.74
N ALA A 94 -15.50 -5.17 4.03
CA ALA A 94 -15.66 -4.17 3.00
C ALA A 94 -16.45 -4.71 1.79
N SER A 95 -16.31 -5.99 1.42
CA SER A 95 -17.11 -6.62 0.36
C SER A 95 -18.58 -6.70 0.74
N ILE A 96 -18.90 -7.14 1.96
CA ILE A 96 -20.28 -7.19 2.46
C ILE A 96 -20.90 -5.79 2.48
N TYR A 97 -20.18 -4.81 3.01
CA TYR A 97 -20.60 -3.41 3.03
C TYR A 97 -20.83 -2.86 1.62
N THR A 98 -19.92 -3.15 0.69
CA THR A 98 -19.99 -2.71 -0.71
C THR A 98 -21.25 -3.22 -1.39
N VAL A 99 -21.59 -4.48 -1.20
CA VAL A 99 -22.82 -5.09 -1.76
C VAL A 99 -24.06 -4.32 -1.28
N GLY A 100 -24.19 -4.10 0.02
CA GLY A 100 -25.30 -3.34 0.59
C GLY A 100 -25.37 -1.91 0.08
N TYR A 101 -24.25 -1.20 0.06
CA TYR A 101 -24.17 0.18 -0.37
C TYR A 101 -24.49 0.34 -1.87
N MET A 102 -23.82 -0.42 -2.75
CA MET A 102 -23.95 -0.26 -4.20
C MET A 102 -25.36 -0.63 -4.69
N ARG A 103 -25.99 -1.63 -4.07
CA ARG A 103 -27.36 -2.02 -4.38
C ARG A 103 -28.37 -1.02 -3.80
N GLY A 104 -28.20 -0.59 -2.56
CA GLY A 104 -29.10 0.36 -1.89
C GLY A 104 -29.09 1.75 -2.51
N ALA A 105 -27.92 2.20 -3.00
CA ALA A 105 -27.77 3.46 -3.72
C ALA A 105 -28.08 3.35 -5.22
N ALA A 106 -28.42 2.16 -5.73
CA ALA A 106 -28.62 1.88 -7.16
C ALA A 106 -27.47 2.40 -8.04
N GLU A 107 -26.22 2.25 -7.56
CA GLU A 107 -25.04 2.73 -8.27
C GLU A 107 -24.87 1.96 -9.61
N GLU A 108 -24.49 2.68 -10.66
CA GLU A 108 -24.26 2.09 -11.97
C GLU A 108 -22.92 1.33 -12.03
N ASN A 109 -22.73 0.51 -13.07
CA ASN A 109 -21.45 -0.16 -13.34
C ASN A 109 -20.86 -0.97 -12.16
N GLN A 110 -21.70 -1.60 -11.34
CA GLN A 110 -21.27 -2.36 -10.16
C GLN A 110 -20.29 -3.49 -10.49
N THR A 111 -20.43 -4.17 -11.65
CA THR A 111 -19.49 -5.21 -12.07
C THR A 111 -18.08 -4.67 -12.26
N ARG A 112 -17.95 -3.51 -12.95
CA ARG A 112 -16.65 -2.82 -13.09
C ARG A 112 -16.05 -2.50 -11.72
N PHE A 113 -16.88 -2.03 -10.79
CA PHE A 113 -16.47 -1.73 -9.44
C PHE A 113 -15.86 -2.94 -8.73
N VAL A 114 -16.56 -4.07 -8.67
CA VAL A 114 -16.10 -5.28 -7.98
C VAL A 114 -14.81 -5.83 -8.60
N ILE A 115 -14.69 -5.80 -9.94
CA ILE A 115 -13.48 -6.24 -10.65
C ILE A 115 -12.27 -5.41 -10.21
N PHE A 116 -12.33 -4.09 -10.33
CA PHE A 116 -11.20 -3.21 -9.98
C PHE A 116 -10.90 -3.21 -8.50
N TYR A 117 -11.93 -3.39 -7.66
CA TYR A 117 -11.74 -3.56 -6.22
C TYR A 117 -10.91 -4.81 -5.92
N SER A 118 -11.24 -5.95 -6.52
CA SER A 118 -10.52 -7.20 -6.34
C SER A 118 -9.08 -7.13 -6.88
N ILE A 119 -8.85 -6.46 -8.03
CA ILE A 119 -7.50 -6.22 -8.57
C ILE A 119 -6.69 -5.32 -7.62
N ALA A 120 -7.31 -4.32 -7.01
CA ALA A 120 -6.63 -3.46 -6.03
C ALA A 120 -6.19 -4.25 -4.78
N ILE A 121 -7.01 -5.19 -4.31
CA ILE A 121 -6.64 -6.09 -3.20
C ILE A 121 -5.48 -7.02 -3.61
N HIS A 122 -5.53 -7.60 -4.83
CA HIS A 122 -4.39 -8.37 -5.37
C HIS A 122 -3.09 -7.56 -5.31
N ALA A 123 -3.11 -6.33 -5.82
CA ALA A 123 -1.94 -5.46 -5.82
C ALA A 123 -1.44 -5.15 -4.40
N ALA A 124 -2.36 -4.89 -3.45
CA ALA A 124 -2.00 -4.64 -2.06
C ALA A 124 -1.33 -5.86 -1.39
N LEU A 125 -1.85 -7.06 -1.63
CA LEU A 125 -1.23 -8.30 -1.16
C LEU A 125 0.14 -8.55 -1.81
N ALA A 126 0.27 -8.31 -3.10
CA ALA A 126 1.52 -8.45 -3.81
C ALA A 126 2.59 -7.44 -3.34
N ILE A 127 2.19 -6.21 -2.95
CA ILE A 127 3.07 -5.25 -2.24
C ILE A 127 3.53 -5.86 -0.91
N ALA A 128 2.61 -6.41 -0.12
CA ALA A 128 2.91 -6.99 1.19
C ALA A 128 3.89 -8.17 1.13
N TRP A 129 3.82 -8.94 0.05
CA TRP A 129 4.62 -10.15 -0.17
C TRP A 129 5.82 -9.93 -1.09
N SER A 130 6.08 -8.71 -1.54
CA SER A 130 7.25 -8.38 -2.38
C SER A 130 8.56 -8.74 -1.66
N GLY A 131 9.48 -9.37 -2.38
CA GLY A 131 10.79 -9.77 -1.86
C GLY A 131 11.88 -8.73 -2.10
N ASN A 132 11.62 -7.72 -2.92
CA ASN A 132 12.54 -6.62 -3.20
C ASN A 132 11.80 -5.32 -3.54
N LEU A 133 12.56 -4.23 -3.56
CA LEU A 133 12.03 -2.88 -3.73
C LEU A 133 11.43 -2.63 -5.13
N LEU A 134 11.96 -3.28 -6.18
CA LEU A 134 11.42 -3.15 -7.53
C LEU A 134 10.06 -3.86 -7.66
N MET A 135 9.93 -5.06 -7.09
CA MET A 135 8.66 -5.78 -7.05
C MET A 135 7.59 -4.97 -6.31
N LEU A 136 7.96 -4.41 -5.14
CA LEU A 136 7.10 -3.52 -4.40
C LEU A 136 6.63 -2.35 -5.28
N PHE A 137 7.55 -1.70 -6.02
CA PHE A 137 7.23 -0.59 -6.92
C PHE A 137 6.26 -1.01 -8.05
N ILE A 138 6.48 -2.15 -8.69
CA ILE A 138 5.59 -2.65 -9.77
C ILE A 138 4.16 -2.80 -9.26
N PHE A 139 3.97 -3.49 -8.14
CA PHE A 139 2.63 -3.68 -7.59
C PHE A 139 2.04 -2.40 -6.95
N TYR A 140 2.90 -1.51 -6.49
CA TYR A 140 2.50 -0.16 -6.07
C TYR A 140 1.87 0.61 -7.24
N GLU A 141 2.42 0.53 -8.45
CA GLU A 141 1.81 1.15 -9.63
C GLU A 141 0.55 0.42 -10.09
N ILE A 142 0.53 -0.92 -10.07
CA ILE A 142 -0.68 -1.69 -10.37
C ILE A 142 -1.83 -1.28 -9.43
N LEU A 143 -1.53 -1.03 -8.13
CA LEU A 143 -2.50 -0.52 -7.17
C LEU A 143 -3.02 0.87 -7.57
N THR A 144 -2.14 1.78 -8.03
CA THR A 144 -2.54 3.11 -8.51
C THR A 144 -3.50 3.01 -9.69
N PHE A 145 -3.14 2.22 -10.71
CA PHE A 145 -3.94 2.07 -11.92
C PHE A 145 -5.26 1.32 -11.67
N SER A 146 -5.28 0.33 -10.78
CA SER A 146 -6.51 -0.41 -10.45
C SER A 146 -7.50 0.43 -9.65
N THR A 147 -7.03 1.36 -8.83
CA THR A 147 -7.90 2.24 -8.03
C THR A 147 -8.35 3.50 -8.76
N PHE A 148 -7.68 3.90 -9.84
CA PHE A 148 -8.09 5.06 -10.64
C PHE A 148 -9.53 4.95 -11.18
N PRO A 149 -9.99 3.83 -11.79
CA PRO A 149 -11.38 3.67 -12.23
C PRO A 149 -12.39 3.68 -11.09
N LEU A 150 -11.96 3.38 -9.87
CA LEU A 150 -12.81 3.45 -8.67
C LEU A 150 -12.99 4.89 -8.21
N VAL A 151 -11.92 5.71 -8.21
CA VAL A 151 -12.01 7.14 -7.90
C VAL A 151 -12.90 7.86 -8.91
N GLY A 152 -12.74 7.54 -10.20
CA GLY A 152 -13.56 8.07 -11.29
C GLY A 152 -14.90 7.34 -11.51
N HIS A 153 -15.42 6.57 -10.53
CA HIS A 153 -16.55 5.67 -10.72
C HIS A 153 -17.80 6.34 -11.28
N LYS A 154 -18.16 7.50 -10.76
CA LYS A 154 -19.37 8.26 -11.16
C LYS A 154 -19.31 8.85 -12.58
N GLN A 155 -18.14 8.90 -13.20
CA GLN A 155 -17.90 9.40 -14.56
C GLN A 155 -18.40 10.84 -14.85
N ASN A 156 -18.74 11.61 -13.83
CA ASN A 156 -19.07 13.03 -13.96
C ASN A 156 -17.78 13.90 -14.02
N SER A 157 -17.94 15.19 -14.35
CA SER A 157 -16.80 16.12 -14.47
C SER A 157 -15.97 16.23 -13.20
N GLU A 158 -16.61 16.19 -12.03
CA GLU A 158 -15.98 16.26 -10.72
C GLU A 158 -15.12 15.02 -10.44
N SER A 159 -15.67 13.81 -10.64
CA SER A 159 -14.94 12.57 -10.43
C SER A 159 -13.79 12.38 -11.42
N GLN A 160 -13.94 12.87 -12.66
CA GLN A 160 -12.86 12.88 -13.65
C GLN A 160 -11.74 13.86 -13.26
N ALA A 161 -12.08 15.05 -12.75
CA ALA A 161 -11.09 16.00 -12.25
C ALA A 161 -10.33 15.42 -11.04
N ALA A 162 -11.03 14.83 -10.09
CA ALA A 162 -10.43 14.14 -8.94
C ALA A 162 -9.52 12.99 -9.38
N GLY A 163 -9.94 12.17 -10.33
CA GLY A 163 -9.13 11.10 -10.92
C GLY A 163 -7.85 11.60 -11.56
N ARG A 164 -7.88 12.73 -12.28
CA ARG A 164 -6.68 13.37 -12.83
C ARG A 164 -5.71 13.82 -11.73
N VAL A 165 -6.22 14.49 -10.68
CA VAL A 165 -5.39 14.90 -9.53
C VAL A 165 -4.78 13.68 -8.84
N TYR A 166 -5.58 12.64 -8.62
CA TYR A 166 -5.14 11.37 -8.04
C TYR A 166 -3.99 10.76 -8.85
N LEU A 167 -4.19 10.56 -10.15
CA LEU A 167 -3.22 9.89 -11.02
C LEU A 167 -1.96 10.74 -11.22
N SER A 168 -2.09 12.04 -11.48
CA SER A 168 -0.95 12.92 -11.73
C SER A 168 -0.02 13.04 -10.51
N ILE A 169 -0.57 13.10 -9.30
CA ILE A 169 0.25 13.16 -8.09
C ILE A 169 0.90 11.80 -7.84
N LEU A 170 0.14 10.70 -7.80
CA LEU A 170 0.69 9.41 -7.41
C LEU A 170 1.67 8.84 -8.43
N VAL A 171 1.33 8.84 -9.72
CA VAL A 171 2.24 8.37 -10.77
C VAL A 171 3.38 9.37 -10.99
N GLY A 172 3.10 10.68 -10.94
CA GLY A 172 4.13 11.70 -11.08
C GLY A 172 5.21 11.58 -10.01
N THR A 173 4.83 11.46 -8.74
CA THR A 173 5.81 11.33 -7.65
C THR A 173 6.56 10.00 -7.70
N SER A 174 5.88 8.90 -8.02
CA SER A 174 6.53 7.60 -8.07
C SER A 174 7.51 7.47 -9.24
N LEU A 175 7.18 7.98 -10.42
CA LEU A 175 8.07 7.92 -11.57
C LEU A 175 9.24 8.91 -11.47
N VAL A 176 9.01 10.10 -10.88
CA VAL A 176 10.04 11.16 -10.82
C VAL A 176 10.95 11.01 -9.60
N LEU A 177 10.46 10.43 -8.50
CA LEU A 177 11.22 10.34 -7.25
C LEU A 177 11.46 8.90 -6.81
N PHE A 178 10.41 8.07 -6.72
CA PHE A 178 10.57 6.73 -6.16
C PHE A 178 11.38 5.82 -7.10
N LEU A 179 11.05 5.78 -8.39
CA LEU A 179 11.76 4.95 -9.35
C LEU A 179 13.25 5.33 -9.49
N PRO A 180 13.64 6.61 -9.62
CA PRO A 180 15.05 6.99 -9.61
C PRO A 180 15.77 6.65 -8.30
N ALA A 181 15.09 6.75 -7.14
CA ALA A 181 15.65 6.33 -5.86
C ALA A 181 15.97 4.82 -5.84
N ILE A 182 15.07 3.99 -6.42
CA ILE A 182 15.29 2.54 -6.57
C ILE A 182 16.54 2.26 -7.41
N PHE A 183 16.67 2.93 -8.55
CA PHE A 183 17.86 2.76 -9.39
C PHE A 183 19.13 3.23 -8.69
N TRP A 184 19.08 4.33 -7.97
CA TRP A 184 20.23 4.81 -7.20
C TRP A 184 20.68 3.79 -6.15
N ILE A 185 19.72 3.22 -5.39
CA ILE A 185 20.02 2.14 -4.44
C ILE A 185 20.67 0.97 -5.16
N TRP A 186 20.12 0.54 -6.29
CA TRP A 186 20.67 -0.58 -7.05
C TRP A 186 22.09 -0.32 -7.57
N PHE A 187 22.37 0.86 -8.09
CA PHE A 187 23.71 1.23 -8.58
C PHE A 187 24.76 1.20 -7.46
N GLU A 188 24.42 1.65 -6.25
CA GLU A 188 25.34 1.72 -5.13
C GLU A 188 25.52 0.35 -4.44
N THR A 189 24.47 -0.46 -4.36
CA THR A 189 24.48 -1.67 -3.54
C THR A 189 24.58 -2.97 -4.35
N GLY A 190 24.22 -2.94 -5.63
CA GLY A 190 24.08 -4.11 -6.49
C GLY A 190 22.88 -4.99 -6.16
N SER A 191 22.00 -4.60 -5.24
CA SER A 191 20.85 -5.38 -4.81
C SER A 191 19.67 -4.49 -4.43
N LEU A 192 18.46 -5.05 -4.54
CA LEU A 192 17.20 -4.41 -4.07
C LEU A 192 16.45 -5.31 -3.08
N ASN A 193 17.04 -6.44 -2.68
CA ASN A 193 16.38 -7.44 -1.85
C ASN A 193 16.16 -6.92 -0.43
N PHE A 194 14.99 -7.21 0.12
CA PHE A 194 14.68 -6.89 1.50
C PHE A 194 15.49 -7.79 2.45
N THR A 195 16.39 -7.16 3.18
CA THR A 195 17.32 -7.84 4.10
C THR A 195 17.15 -7.26 5.50
N SER A 196 17.06 -8.11 6.50
CA SER A 196 16.99 -7.66 7.90
C SER A 196 18.22 -6.83 8.25
N GLY A 197 18.01 -5.65 8.82
CA GLY A 197 19.09 -4.70 9.13
C GLY A 197 19.46 -3.73 8.01
N GLY A 198 18.90 -3.91 6.80
CA GLY A 198 19.15 -3.03 5.66
C GLY A 198 20.30 -3.48 4.76
N ILE A 199 20.48 -2.79 3.63
CA ILE A 199 21.52 -3.06 2.62
C ILE A 199 22.43 -1.85 2.34
N LEU A 200 22.10 -0.68 2.92
CA LEU A 200 22.80 0.58 2.62
C LEU A 200 24.03 0.80 3.49
N ASP A 201 24.08 0.22 4.70
CA ASP A 201 25.20 0.42 5.62
C ASP A 201 26.53 -0.04 5.00
N GLY A 202 27.54 0.84 5.08
CA GLY A 202 28.86 0.62 4.49
C GLY A 202 28.90 0.66 2.95
N LYS A 203 27.77 0.83 2.24
CA LYS A 203 27.71 0.87 0.78
C LYS A 203 27.20 2.21 0.22
N PHE A 204 26.34 2.89 0.95
CA PHE A 204 25.73 4.15 0.52
C PHE A 204 26.33 5.34 1.27
N PRO A 205 26.74 6.43 0.58
CA PRO A 205 27.33 7.60 1.25
C PRO A 205 26.33 8.28 2.19
N THR A 206 26.73 8.46 3.46
CA THR A 206 25.87 9.06 4.49
C THR A 206 25.42 10.49 4.15
N GLU A 207 26.25 11.26 3.47
CA GLU A 207 25.95 12.62 3.02
C GLU A 207 24.81 12.69 1.99
N HIS A 208 24.62 11.63 1.19
CA HIS A 208 23.54 11.53 0.21
C HIS A 208 22.25 10.93 0.77
N LEU A 209 22.29 10.37 1.99
CA LEU A 209 21.15 9.66 2.58
C LEU A 209 19.95 10.58 2.81
N ILE A 210 20.19 11.87 3.14
CA ILE A 210 19.11 12.86 3.28
C ILE A 210 18.31 13.01 1.98
N PHE A 211 19.00 13.11 0.83
CA PHE A 211 18.35 13.23 -0.47
C PHE A 211 17.62 11.95 -0.85
N LEU A 212 18.22 10.79 -0.59
CA LEU A 212 17.58 9.49 -0.85
C LEU A 212 16.28 9.36 -0.03
N ILE A 213 16.31 9.69 1.26
CA ILE A 213 15.11 9.66 2.12
C ILE A 213 14.04 10.62 1.57
N ALA A 214 14.43 11.82 1.12
CA ALA A 214 13.49 12.77 0.53
C ALA A 214 12.84 12.20 -0.74
N MET A 215 13.63 11.60 -1.65
CA MET A 215 13.11 10.95 -2.85
C MET A 215 12.15 9.80 -2.49
N LEU A 216 12.47 8.98 -1.50
CA LEU A 216 11.64 7.87 -1.06
C LEU A 216 10.34 8.34 -0.40
N VAL A 217 10.39 9.29 0.53
CA VAL A 217 9.21 9.80 1.25
C VAL A 217 8.23 10.51 0.32
N PHE A 218 8.73 11.40 -0.54
CA PHE A 218 7.87 12.12 -1.48
C PHE A 218 7.51 11.28 -2.69
N GLY A 219 8.37 10.34 -3.08
CA GLY A 219 8.10 9.39 -4.16
C GLY A 219 7.03 8.37 -3.79
N ILE A 220 6.96 7.94 -2.51
CA ILE A 220 5.88 7.11 -1.98
C ILE A 220 4.66 8.01 -1.66
N GLY A 221 4.12 8.67 -2.67
CA GLY A 221 3.03 9.64 -2.56
C GLY A 221 1.76 9.11 -1.88
N LYS A 222 1.53 7.78 -1.89
CA LYS A 222 0.40 7.13 -1.20
C LYS A 222 0.45 7.32 0.32
N ALA A 223 1.60 7.60 0.91
CA ALA A 223 1.74 7.92 2.33
C ALA A 223 1.11 9.29 2.70
N ALA A 224 0.78 10.11 1.70
CA ALA A 224 0.05 11.37 1.83
C ALA A 224 0.66 12.39 2.81
N ILE A 225 1.98 12.42 2.96
CA ILE A 225 2.67 13.45 3.76
C ILE A 225 2.59 14.81 3.05
N MET A 226 2.50 15.91 3.80
CA MET A 226 2.55 17.24 3.21
C MET A 226 3.94 17.53 2.59
N PRO A 227 3.97 18.12 1.38
CA PRO A 227 2.89 18.74 0.59
C PRO A 227 2.15 17.79 -0.38
N ILE A 228 2.50 16.51 -0.47
CA ILE A 228 2.00 15.53 -1.46
C ILE A 228 0.59 15.00 -1.13
N HIS A 229 -0.04 15.45 -0.06
CA HIS A 229 -1.29 14.92 0.50
C HIS A 229 -2.57 15.22 -0.32
N ARG A 230 -2.56 16.19 -1.26
CA ARG A 230 -3.78 16.76 -1.89
C ARG A 230 -4.64 15.75 -2.65
N TRP A 231 -4.05 14.66 -3.14
CA TRP A 231 -4.78 13.62 -3.85
C TRP A 231 -5.83 12.93 -2.97
N LEU A 232 -5.57 12.80 -1.65
CA LEU A 232 -6.43 12.05 -0.75
C LEU A 232 -7.76 12.75 -0.47
N PRO A 233 -7.83 14.05 -0.09
CA PRO A 233 -9.09 14.77 -0.04
C PRO A 233 -9.79 14.87 -1.40
N ALA A 234 -9.03 15.01 -2.51
CA ALA A 234 -9.63 15.07 -3.85
C ALA A 234 -10.33 13.76 -4.22
N ALA A 235 -9.82 12.60 -3.78
CA ALA A 235 -10.43 11.29 -4.04
C ALA A 235 -11.76 11.05 -3.28
N MET A 236 -12.16 11.94 -2.35
CA MET A 236 -13.37 11.77 -1.54
C MET A 236 -14.68 11.95 -2.32
N VAL A 237 -14.65 12.40 -3.54
CA VAL A 237 -15.82 12.43 -4.47
C VAL A 237 -16.30 11.02 -4.83
N ALA A 238 -15.47 10.02 -4.68
CA ALA A 238 -15.79 8.61 -4.96
C ALA A 238 -16.90 8.07 -4.03
N PRO A 239 -17.61 6.98 -4.43
CA PRO A 239 -18.55 6.29 -3.54
C PRO A 239 -17.90 5.86 -2.22
N THR A 240 -18.69 5.80 -1.15
CA THR A 240 -18.16 5.49 0.20
C THR A 240 -17.36 4.19 0.29
N PRO A 241 -17.73 3.08 -0.41
CA PRO A 241 -16.89 1.88 -0.41
C PRO A 241 -15.48 2.09 -1.00
N VAL A 242 -15.33 3.02 -1.97
CA VAL A 242 -13.99 3.40 -2.48
C VAL A 242 -13.22 4.15 -1.40
N SER A 243 -13.88 5.09 -0.70
CA SER A 243 -13.23 5.79 0.40
C SER A 243 -12.74 4.80 1.48
N ALA A 244 -13.54 3.78 1.80
CA ALA A 244 -13.15 2.71 2.73
C ALA A 244 -11.92 1.94 2.22
N LEU A 245 -11.88 1.56 0.92
CA LEU A 245 -10.70 0.91 0.32
C LEU A 245 -9.46 1.80 0.38
N LEU A 246 -9.59 3.07 0.03
CA LEU A 246 -8.48 4.02 0.02
C LEU A 246 -7.90 4.22 1.42
N HIS A 247 -8.74 4.37 2.45
CA HIS A 247 -8.32 4.74 3.80
C HIS A 247 -7.99 3.55 4.70
N ALA A 248 -8.78 2.48 4.66
CA ALA A 248 -8.68 1.41 5.65
C ALA A 248 -7.95 0.16 5.14
N VAL A 249 -8.10 -0.18 3.84
CA VAL A 249 -7.70 -1.52 3.38
C VAL A 249 -6.39 -1.50 2.60
N ALA A 250 -6.25 -0.63 1.57
CA ALA A 250 -5.20 -0.82 0.58
C ALA A 250 -4.30 0.41 0.36
N VAL A 251 -4.82 1.54 -0.17
CA VAL A 251 -3.96 2.53 -0.85
C VAL A 251 -3.03 3.28 0.10
N VAL A 252 -3.58 3.96 1.12
CA VAL A 252 -2.74 4.74 2.06
C VAL A 252 -1.91 3.81 2.96
N LYS A 253 -2.47 2.63 3.30
CA LYS A 253 -1.74 1.63 4.08
C LYS A 253 -0.57 1.04 3.29
N ALA A 254 -0.75 0.77 1.99
CA ALA A 254 0.37 0.39 1.12
C ALA A 254 1.46 1.48 1.06
N GLY A 255 1.08 2.77 1.10
CA GLY A 255 2.05 3.86 1.14
C GLY A 255 2.95 3.82 2.37
N VAL A 256 2.36 3.85 3.56
CA VAL A 256 3.15 3.82 4.82
C VAL A 256 3.83 2.49 5.04
N PHE A 257 3.22 1.37 4.62
CA PHE A 257 3.85 0.06 4.61
C PHE A 257 5.12 0.05 3.74
N SER A 258 5.04 0.59 2.51
CA SER A 258 6.20 0.69 1.62
C SER A 258 7.34 1.49 2.25
N PHE A 259 7.01 2.59 2.94
CA PHE A 259 8.01 3.38 3.64
C PHE A 259 8.63 2.62 4.82
N LEU A 260 7.83 1.89 5.60
CA LEU A 260 8.33 1.01 6.67
C LEU A 260 9.25 -0.09 6.13
N MET A 261 8.86 -0.75 5.01
CA MET A 261 9.71 -1.74 4.35
C MET A 261 11.06 -1.16 3.93
N VAL A 262 11.05 0.05 3.38
CA VAL A 262 12.28 0.76 3.01
C VAL A 262 13.14 1.05 4.23
N VAL A 263 12.57 1.57 5.32
CA VAL A 263 13.34 1.89 6.53
C VAL A 263 13.92 0.63 7.19
N VAL A 264 13.12 -0.44 7.29
CA VAL A 264 13.51 -1.65 8.03
C VAL A 264 14.45 -2.55 7.21
N TYR A 265 14.18 -2.70 5.90
CA TYR A 265 14.84 -3.74 5.10
C TYR A 265 15.77 -3.21 4.00
N ILE A 266 15.75 -1.91 3.70
CA ILE A 266 16.64 -1.27 2.71
C ILE A 266 17.65 -0.36 3.42
N ILE A 267 17.18 0.65 4.15
CA ILE A 267 18.08 1.61 4.80
C ILE A 267 18.79 0.96 6.00
N GLY A 268 18.04 0.26 6.82
CA GLY A 268 18.49 -0.28 8.11
C GLY A 268 18.26 0.72 9.25
N PRO A 269 17.55 0.29 10.31
CA PRO A 269 17.23 1.18 11.45
C PRO A 269 18.47 1.73 12.15
N ASP A 270 19.49 0.90 12.37
CA ASP A 270 20.71 1.30 13.06
C ASP A 270 21.52 2.32 12.25
N TYR A 271 21.64 2.11 10.93
CA TYR A 271 22.28 3.06 10.03
C TYR A 271 21.53 4.38 9.96
N LEU A 272 20.19 4.34 9.90
CA LEU A 272 19.36 5.55 9.90
C LEU A 272 19.49 6.33 11.23
N LEU A 273 19.49 5.63 12.34
CA LEU A 273 19.64 6.23 13.67
C LEU A 273 21.01 6.91 13.86
N GLN A 274 22.09 6.23 13.46
CA GLN A 274 23.45 6.74 13.55
C GLN A 274 23.71 7.95 12.64
N SER A 275 23.22 7.90 11.39
CA SER A 275 23.40 8.97 10.42
C SER A 275 22.63 10.24 10.74
N LYS A 276 21.56 10.16 11.54
CA LYS A 276 20.61 11.26 11.83
C LYS A 276 19.98 11.89 10.56
N ALA A 277 20.08 11.23 9.43
CA ALA A 277 19.63 11.74 8.14
C ALA A 277 18.11 11.92 8.05
N SER A 278 17.33 11.28 8.93
CA SER A 278 15.88 11.38 9.04
C SER A 278 15.36 12.48 9.97
N ASN A 279 16.24 13.24 10.67
CA ASN A 279 15.80 14.24 11.65
C ASN A 279 14.86 15.31 11.08
N TRP A 280 15.10 15.75 9.83
CA TRP A 280 14.21 16.68 9.16
C TRP A 280 12.80 16.09 8.93
N LEU A 281 12.71 14.77 8.71
CA LEU A 281 11.45 14.07 8.48
C LEU A 281 10.64 13.96 9.78
N VAL A 282 11.28 13.89 10.94
CA VAL A 282 10.61 13.99 12.24
C VAL A 282 9.84 15.31 12.35
N TRP A 283 10.48 16.43 11.98
CA TRP A 283 9.83 17.74 11.98
C TRP A 283 8.72 17.87 10.94
N LEU A 284 8.95 17.38 9.72
CA LEU A 284 7.95 17.41 8.66
C LEU A 284 6.72 16.58 9.00
N SER A 285 6.91 15.37 9.54
CA SER A 285 5.78 14.51 9.94
C SER A 285 5.03 15.11 11.14
N SER A 286 5.72 15.68 12.14
CA SER A 286 5.08 16.37 13.25
C SER A 286 4.27 17.60 12.79
N PHE A 287 4.82 18.39 11.88
CA PHE A 287 4.10 19.49 11.23
C PHE A 287 2.85 19.00 10.49
N THR A 288 2.98 17.90 9.73
CA THR A 288 1.85 17.31 8.99
C THR A 288 0.76 16.81 9.94
N ILE A 289 1.13 16.16 11.04
CA ILE A 289 0.19 15.69 12.08
C ILE A 289 -0.65 16.85 12.62
N LEU A 290 0.00 17.91 13.07
CA LEU A 290 -0.67 19.06 13.67
C LEU A 290 -1.55 19.80 12.64
N THR A 291 -0.97 20.11 11.48
CA THR A 291 -1.68 20.87 10.43
C THR A 291 -2.89 20.11 9.91
N ALA A 292 -2.72 18.81 9.61
CA ALA A 292 -3.82 17.98 9.13
C ALA A 292 -4.93 17.82 10.18
N SER A 293 -4.58 17.68 11.46
CA SER A 293 -5.57 17.62 12.55
C SER A 293 -6.36 18.91 12.69
N ILE A 294 -5.71 20.07 12.61
CA ILE A 294 -6.38 21.39 12.67
C ILE A 294 -7.32 21.55 11.47
N ILE A 295 -6.87 21.19 10.26
CA ILE A 295 -7.71 21.25 9.07
C ILE A 295 -8.89 20.27 9.20
N ALA A 296 -8.70 19.06 9.73
CA ALA A 296 -9.78 18.10 9.93
C ALA A 296 -10.90 18.66 10.82
N ILE A 297 -10.57 19.37 11.91
CA ILE A 297 -11.54 19.99 12.80
C ILE A 297 -12.35 21.06 12.07
N SER A 298 -11.76 21.78 11.12
CA SER A 298 -12.40 22.88 10.38
C SER A 298 -13.30 22.41 9.22
N LYS A 299 -13.34 21.10 8.90
CA LYS A 299 -14.13 20.56 7.78
C LYS A 299 -15.53 20.16 8.22
N ASP A 300 -16.56 20.68 7.55
CA ASP A 300 -17.96 20.30 7.76
C ASP A 300 -18.31 18.97 7.07
N ASP A 301 -17.76 18.72 5.87
CA ASP A 301 -17.93 17.44 5.17
C ASP A 301 -17.19 16.31 5.89
N LEU A 302 -17.95 15.25 6.25
CA LEU A 302 -17.43 14.11 6.99
C LEU A 302 -16.34 13.34 6.23
N LYS A 303 -16.45 13.22 4.90
CA LYS A 303 -15.43 12.55 4.09
C LYS A 303 -14.13 13.36 4.03
N ALA A 304 -14.22 14.69 3.86
CA ALA A 304 -13.06 15.57 3.90
C ALA A 304 -12.39 15.54 5.28
N ARG A 305 -13.18 15.57 6.36
CA ARG A 305 -12.71 15.43 7.74
C ARG A 305 -11.94 14.13 7.93
N LEU A 306 -12.51 12.99 7.47
CA LEU A 306 -11.87 11.68 7.52
C LEU A 306 -10.55 11.67 6.74
N ALA A 307 -10.51 12.30 5.56
CA ALA A 307 -9.28 12.35 4.75
C ALA A 307 -8.13 13.06 5.49
N TYR A 308 -8.40 14.24 6.07
CA TYR A 308 -7.36 14.97 6.83
C TYR A 308 -7.00 14.28 8.15
N SER A 309 -7.96 13.67 8.84
CA SER A 309 -7.66 12.81 9.99
C SER A 309 -6.76 11.65 9.58
N THR A 310 -7.01 11.01 8.44
CA THR A 310 -6.17 9.93 7.91
C THR A 310 -4.75 10.41 7.60
N ILE A 311 -4.58 11.59 6.97
CA ILE A 311 -3.26 12.19 6.71
C ILE A 311 -2.48 12.36 8.02
N SER A 312 -3.14 12.84 9.07
CA SER A 312 -2.53 12.93 10.40
C SER A 312 -2.09 11.56 10.91
N GLN A 313 -2.96 10.54 10.87
CA GLN A 313 -2.64 9.19 11.37
C GLN A 313 -1.50 8.52 10.59
N LEU A 314 -1.47 8.65 9.26
CA LEU A 314 -0.38 8.13 8.45
C LEU A 314 0.97 8.78 8.81
N SER A 315 0.94 10.08 9.15
CA SER A 315 2.15 10.81 9.52
C SER A 315 2.71 10.36 10.87
N TYR A 316 1.91 9.78 11.79
CA TYR A 316 2.43 9.11 12.99
C TYR A 316 3.28 7.88 12.64
N ILE A 317 2.86 7.11 11.63
CA ILE A 317 3.64 5.96 11.15
C ILE A 317 4.98 6.43 10.57
N ILE A 318 4.97 7.48 9.75
CA ILE A 318 6.20 8.05 9.18
C ILE A 318 7.10 8.64 10.28
N LEU A 319 6.52 9.31 11.27
CA LEU A 319 7.26 9.83 12.43
C LEU A 319 7.98 8.70 13.18
N GLY A 320 7.27 7.61 13.47
CA GLY A 320 7.84 6.44 14.13
C GLY A 320 8.94 5.78 13.32
N ALA A 321 8.76 5.69 11.99
CA ALA A 321 9.77 5.19 11.07
C ALA A 321 11.01 6.12 11.01
N ALA A 322 10.82 7.44 11.01
CA ALA A 322 11.89 8.43 10.99
C ALA A 322 12.72 8.44 12.27
N LEU A 323 12.12 8.13 13.42
CA LEU A 323 12.84 7.99 14.70
C LEU A 323 13.75 6.77 14.74
N ALA A 324 13.49 5.75 13.92
CA ALA A 324 14.29 4.53 13.70
C ALA A 324 14.64 3.72 14.98
N THR A 325 14.11 4.08 16.14
CA THR A 325 14.30 3.28 17.35
C THR A 325 13.41 2.03 17.33
N THR A 326 13.85 0.95 17.97
CA THR A 326 13.09 -0.32 18.02
C THR A 326 11.66 -0.12 18.53
N PHE A 327 11.46 0.70 19.56
CA PHE A 327 10.13 0.99 20.10
C PHE A 327 9.28 1.83 19.15
N ALA A 328 9.89 2.83 18.48
CA ALA A 328 9.18 3.66 17.52
C ALA A 328 8.75 2.87 16.28
N LEU A 329 9.61 1.99 15.78
CA LEU A 329 9.28 1.10 14.64
C LEU A 329 8.17 0.10 15.00
N LYS A 330 8.22 -0.51 16.19
CA LYS A 330 7.11 -1.35 16.67
C LYS A 330 5.82 -0.54 16.77
N GLY A 331 5.87 0.67 17.38
CA GLY A 331 4.72 1.55 17.43
C GLY A 331 4.16 1.90 16.06
N ALA A 332 5.02 2.26 15.09
CA ALA A 332 4.63 2.55 13.72
C ALA A 332 4.02 1.34 12.99
N SER A 333 4.52 0.13 13.27
CA SER A 333 4.02 -1.11 12.64
C SER A 333 2.64 -1.53 13.14
N PHE A 334 2.30 -1.22 14.40
CA PHE A 334 1.00 -1.54 15.00
C PHE A 334 -0.05 -0.42 14.87
N HIS A 335 0.37 0.80 14.50
CA HIS A 335 -0.52 1.93 14.27
C HIS A 335 -1.19 1.87 12.90
#